data_00eb8cd364153c37574150639465adc1
#
_entry.id   00eb8cd364153c37574150639465adc1
#
_cell.length_a   1.000
_cell.length_b   1.000
_cell.length_c   1.000
_cell.angle_alpha   90.00
_cell.angle_beta   90.00
_cell.angle_gamma   90.00
#
_symmetry.space_group_name_H-M   'P 1'
#
loop_
_entity.id
_entity.type
_entity.pdbx_description
1 polymer ?
#
loop_
_entity_poly.entity_id
_entity_poly.type
_entity_poly.pdbx_seq_one_letter_code
_entity_poly.pdbx_strand_id
1 'polypeptide(L)'
;IEPEISHRLDNLVNIGIDETSYKKGHKYITVIVNHDTNTVVWIALGHGKSVLEKFYQQLTEEQRTSIKVVTGDGAKWITECVDEFTPDCVRCVDQFHVVQWAMDTLDEVRRESWRDAYTQVKELKKANPRKPGRPKEDDPVTQEIRQASEKADKIKNSSYALGKAPENLTEKQKIRVEMISKTDKRLYRAYCLKESLRLLLKLKDLGEAEVELKHWLWRASH
;
A
#
# COMPACT_ATOMS: atom_id res chain seq x y z
N ILE A 1 34.53 7.76 -22.08
CA ILE A 1 33.32 7.27 -21.36
C ILE A 1 32.67 8.35 -20.46
N GLU A 2 33.39 9.47 -20.16
CA GLU A 2 32.89 10.54 -19.28
C GLU A 2 31.95 11.60 -19.89
N PRO A 3 31.95 11.91 -21.20
CA PRO A 3 31.11 12.99 -21.73
C PRO A 3 29.59 12.71 -21.68
N GLU A 4 29.16 11.45 -21.73
CA GLU A 4 27.74 11.10 -21.68
C GLU A 4 27.09 11.22 -20.28
N ILE A 5 27.91 11.24 -19.22
CA ILE A 5 27.39 11.30 -17.86
C ILE A 5 26.97 12.73 -17.48
N SER A 6 27.66 13.75 -17.99
CA SER A 6 27.35 15.16 -17.72
C SER A 6 25.98 15.60 -18.24
N HIS A 7 25.54 15.04 -19.37
CA HIS A 7 24.23 15.38 -19.97
C HIS A 7 23.04 14.69 -19.33
N ARG A 8 23.25 13.67 -18.49
CA ARG A 8 22.14 12.97 -17.82
C ARG A 8 21.41 13.81 -16.77
N LEU A 9 22.05 14.84 -16.26
CA LEU A 9 21.48 15.76 -15.28
C LEU A 9 20.86 17.01 -15.92
N ASP A 10 20.91 17.12 -17.25
CA ASP A 10 20.31 18.23 -17.96
C ASP A 10 18.81 17.99 -18.18
N ASN A 11 18.04 19.08 -18.15
CA ASN A 11 16.59 19.06 -18.41
C ASN A 11 15.79 18.12 -17.52
N LEU A 12 16.15 18.00 -16.25
CA LEU A 12 15.38 17.25 -15.27
C LEU A 12 14.16 18.08 -14.83
N VAL A 13 12.97 17.72 -15.32
CA VAL A 13 11.71 18.38 -14.96
C VAL A 13 10.92 17.55 -13.97
N ASN A 14 10.70 16.27 -14.28
CA ASN A 14 9.96 15.34 -13.44
C ASN A 14 10.88 14.21 -12.99
N ILE A 15 11.22 14.17 -11.69
CA ILE A 15 12.14 13.17 -11.16
C ILE A 15 11.46 12.28 -10.13
N GLY A 16 11.92 11.03 -10.06
CA GLY A 16 11.55 10.05 -9.03
C GLY A 16 12.74 9.69 -8.16
N ILE A 17 12.51 9.58 -6.87
CA ILE A 17 13.49 9.14 -5.88
C ILE A 17 13.02 7.80 -5.32
N ASP A 18 13.86 6.78 -5.43
CA ASP A 18 13.58 5.45 -4.90
C ASP A 18 14.79 4.88 -4.17
N GLU A 19 14.53 4.08 -3.15
CA GLU A 19 15.54 3.35 -2.39
C GLU A 19 15.29 1.86 -2.50
N THR A 20 16.30 1.14 -2.95
CA THR A 20 16.19 -0.31 -3.06
C THR A 20 17.33 -1.04 -2.35
N SER A 21 17.00 -2.14 -1.67
CA SER A 21 18.00 -3.02 -1.09
C SER A 21 18.59 -3.92 -2.17
N TYR A 22 19.87 -3.77 -2.44
CA TYR A 22 20.56 -4.56 -3.45
C TYR A 22 21.29 -5.79 -2.89
N LYS A 23 21.40 -5.89 -1.55
CA LYS A 23 22.10 -7.01 -0.90
C LYS A 23 21.53 -7.28 0.51
N LYS A 24 21.58 -8.53 0.94
CA LYS A 24 21.24 -8.91 2.33
C LYS A 24 22.09 -8.12 3.34
N GLY A 25 21.51 -7.75 4.48
CA GLY A 25 22.16 -6.97 5.53
C GLY A 25 21.96 -5.46 5.41
N HIS A 26 20.79 -5.03 4.95
CA HIS A 26 20.37 -3.61 4.88
C HIS A 26 21.32 -2.72 4.07
N LYS A 27 21.82 -3.24 2.95
CA LYS A 27 22.60 -2.45 2.00
C LYS A 27 21.67 -1.89 0.93
N TYR A 28 21.56 -0.57 0.92
CA TYR A 28 20.67 0.18 0.05
C TYR A 28 21.44 0.94 -1.02
N ILE A 29 20.75 1.22 -2.11
CA ILE A 29 21.11 2.23 -3.09
C ILE A 29 19.95 3.21 -3.22
N THR A 30 20.29 4.48 -3.37
CA THR A 30 19.34 5.53 -3.75
C THR A 30 19.46 5.75 -5.25
N VAL A 31 18.32 5.77 -5.93
CA VAL A 31 18.22 5.90 -7.39
C VAL A 31 17.39 7.14 -7.72
N ILE A 32 17.86 7.96 -8.64
CA ILE A 32 17.09 9.06 -9.22
C ILE A 32 16.73 8.70 -10.66
N VAL A 33 15.45 8.81 -10.97
CA VAL A 33 14.88 8.50 -12.29
C VAL A 33 14.34 9.79 -12.90
N ASN A 34 14.58 10.00 -14.18
CA ASN A 34 13.87 11.01 -14.97
C ASN A 34 12.59 10.36 -15.51
N HIS A 35 11.41 10.83 -15.08
CA HIS A 35 10.12 10.31 -15.52
C HIS A 35 9.78 10.65 -16.96
N ASP A 36 10.33 11.73 -17.51
CA ASP A 36 10.04 12.15 -18.86
C ASP A 36 10.70 11.22 -19.91
N THR A 37 11.87 10.70 -19.56
CA THR A 37 12.66 9.78 -20.41
C THR A 37 12.60 8.32 -19.94
N ASN A 38 12.07 8.06 -18.76
CA ASN A 38 12.10 6.75 -18.07
C ASN A 38 13.53 6.19 -17.92
N THR A 39 14.48 7.05 -17.61
CA THR A 39 15.89 6.67 -17.46
C THR A 39 16.40 6.95 -16.05
N VAL A 40 17.30 6.09 -15.58
CA VAL A 40 18.04 6.34 -14.35
C VAL A 40 19.12 7.38 -14.64
N VAL A 41 19.10 8.50 -13.93
CA VAL A 41 20.02 9.62 -14.12
C VAL A 41 21.13 9.67 -13.06
N TRP A 42 20.87 9.12 -11.86
CA TRP A 42 21.83 9.09 -10.77
C TRP A 42 21.63 7.89 -9.85
N ILE A 43 22.73 7.36 -9.32
CA ILE A 43 22.73 6.25 -8.36
C ILE A 43 23.83 6.49 -7.32
N ALA A 44 23.52 6.23 -6.05
CA ALA A 44 24.53 6.20 -4.99
C ALA A 44 24.29 5.05 -4.00
N LEU A 45 25.37 4.60 -3.39
CA LEU A 45 25.31 3.65 -2.27
C LEU A 45 24.82 4.35 -1.00
N GLY A 46 23.93 3.68 -0.29
CA GLY A 46 23.33 4.18 0.93
C GLY A 46 21.90 4.64 0.74
N HIS A 47 21.34 5.26 1.78
CA HIS A 47 19.99 5.80 1.83
C HIS A 47 19.92 6.98 2.79
N GLY A 48 18.83 7.74 2.72
CA GLY A 48 18.54 8.84 3.63
C GLY A 48 19.04 10.19 3.15
N LYS A 49 18.80 11.21 3.99
CA LYS A 49 19.02 12.63 3.67
C LYS A 49 20.40 12.92 3.12
N SER A 50 21.45 12.46 3.79
CA SER A 50 22.86 12.73 3.42
C SER A 50 23.29 12.13 2.07
N VAL A 51 22.58 11.11 1.58
CA VAL A 51 22.81 10.53 0.25
C VAL A 51 22.12 11.37 -0.81
N LEU A 52 20.87 11.79 -0.57
CA LEU A 52 20.11 12.63 -1.49
C LEU A 52 20.72 14.03 -1.61
N GLU A 53 21.24 14.61 -0.54
CA GLU A 53 21.99 15.86 -0.57
C GLU A 53 23.15 15.83 -1.59
N LYS A 54 23.87 14.72 -1.72
CA LYS A 54 24.94 14.57 -2.71
C LYS A 54 24.44 14.68 -4.14
N PHE A 55 23.22 14.22 -4.43
CA PHE A 55 22.61 14.43 -5.74
C PHE A 55 22.37 15.91 -5.99
N TYR A 56 21.69 16.60 -5.08
CA TYR A 56 21.37 18.02 -5.24
C TYR A 56 22.61 18.92 -5.30
N GLN A 57 23.67 18.57 -4.57
CA GLN A 57 24.95 19.31 -4.60
C GLN A 57 25.70 19.22 -5.93
N GLN A 58 25.44 18.18 -6.74
CA GLN A 58 26.01 18.06 -8.09
C GLN A 58 25.28 18.90 -9.13
N LEU A 59 24.04 19.32 -8.84
CA LEU A 59 23.23 20.10 -9.75
C LEU A 59 23.63 21.59 -9.69
N THR A 60 23.67 22.24 -10.85
CA THR A 60 23.71 23.70 -10.93
C THR A 60 22.41 24.31 -10.42
N GLU A 61 22.39 25.59 -10.14
CA GLU A 61 21.18 26.30 -9.75
C GLU A 61 20.10 26.23 -10.85
N GLU A 62 20.49 26.35 -12.10
CA GLU A 62 19.58 26.22 -13.26
C GLU A 62 18.96 24.82 -13.32
N GLN A 63 19.76 23.76 -13.12
CA GLN A 63 19.27 22.39 -13.09
C GLN A 63 18.31 22.15 -11.92
N ARG A 64 18.58 22.71 -10.73
CA ARG A 64 17.66 22.61 -9.57
C ARG A 64 16.34 23.33 -9.83
N THR A 65 16.37 24.54 -10.38
CA THR A 65 15.17 25.32 -10.69
C THR A 65 14.34 24.74 -11.84
N SER A 66 14.95 23.91 -12.72
CA SER A 66 14.23 23.20 -13.77
C SER A 66 13.34 22.08 -13.24
N ILE A 67 13.64 21.51 -12.06
CA ILE A 67 12.86 20.45 -11.44
C ILE A 67 11.52 21.01 -10.96
N LYS A 68 10.42 20.46 -11.49
CA LYS A 68 9.05 20.90 -11.18
C LYS A 68 8.28 19.90 -10.34
N VAL A 69 8.56 18.61 -10.49
CA VAL A 69 7.91 17.53 -9.74
C VAL A 69 8.95 16.56 -9.21
N VAL A 70 8.84 16.24 -7.93
CA VAL A 70 9.62 15.20 -7.29
C VAL A 70 8.70 14.16 -6.71
N THR A 71 8.76 12.93 -7.21
CA THR A 71 8.06 11.77 -6.63
C THR A 71 9.01 10.96 -5.74
N GLY A 72 8.47 10.20 -4.81
CA GLY A 72 9.21 9.28 -3.95
C GLY A 72 8.29 8.71 -2.89
N ASP A 73 8.81 7.88 -2.00
CA ASP A 73 8.04 7.36 -0.87
C ASP A 73 7.64 8.48 0.10
N GLY A 74 6.89 8.17 1.18
CA GLY A 74 6.45 9.14 2.17
C GLY A 74 7.51 9.51 3.21
N ALA A 75 8.79 9.23 2.98
CA ALA A 75 9.84 9.51 3.93
C ALA A 75 10.03 11.02 4.16
N LYS A 76 10.02 11.42 5.43
CA LYS A 76 10.12 12.83 5.82
C LYS A 76 11.42 13.49 5.33
N TRP A 77 12.53 12.76 5.34
CA TRP A 77 13.83 13.28 4.90
C TRP A 77 13.87 13.61 3.40
N ILE A 78 13.05 12.94 2.54
CA ILE A 78 12.92 13.32 1.14
C ILE A 78 12.24 14.69 1.03
N THR A 79 11.14 14.89 1.78
CA THR A 79 10.45 16.19 1.82
C THR A 79 11.38 17.29 2.32
N GLU A 80 12.15 17.05 3.38
CA GLU A 80 13.13 18.01 3.90
C GLU A 80 14.20 18.40 2.86
N CYS A 81 14.72 17.44 2.08
CA CYS A 81 15.65 17.73 0.98
C CYS A 81 14.98 18.54 -0.14
N VAL A 82 13.76 18.16 -0.51
CA VAL A 82 13.02 18.87 -1.57
C VAL A 82 12.76 20.32 -1.17
N ASP A 83 12.31 20.55 0.05
CA ASP A 83 12.05 21.89 0.59
C ASP A 83 13.33 22.75 0.65
N GLU A 84 14.48 22.12 0.92
CA GLU A 84 15.77 22.79 1.03
C GLU A 84 16.38 23.14 -0.35
N PHE A 85 16.36 22.20 -1.30
CA PHE A 85 17.10 22.33 -2.57
C PHE A 85 16.24 22.71 -3.77
N THR A 86 14.94 22.41 -3.73
CA THR A 86 13.98 22.67 -4.82
C THR A 86 12.62 23.13 -4.27
N PRO A 87 12.57 24.25 -3.51
CA PRO A 87 11.38 24.68 -2.78
C PRO A 87 10.16 24.97 -3.68
N ASP A 88 10.39 25.33 -4.94
CA ASP A 88 9.33 25.65 -5.90
C ASP A 88 8.76 24.44 -6.65
N CYS A 89 9.24 23.23 -6.34
CA CYS A 89 8.73 22.02 -6.96
C CYS A 89 7.52 21.42 -6.21
N VAL A 90 6.71 20.66 -6.92
CA VAL A 90 5.61 19.88 -6.33
C VAL A 90 6.15 18.54 -5.84
N ARG A 91 6.09 18.32 -4.53
CA ARG A 91 6.41 17.02 -3.93
C ARG A 91 5.20 16.09 -3.98
N CYS A 92 5.32 14.96 -4.66
CA CYS A 92 4.29 13.93 -4.75
C CYS A 92 4.74 12.63 -4.09
N VAL A 93 3.84 11.98 -3.37
CA VAL A 93 4.07 10.61 -2.92
C VAL A 93 3.84 9.66 -4.09
N ASP A 94 4.76 8.70 -4.29
CA ASP A 94 4.61 7.68 -5.32
C ASP A 94 3.35 6.85 -5.07
N GLN A 95 2.53 6.71 -6.11
CA GLN A 95 1.26 5.96 -6.05
C GLN A 95 1.45 4.50 -5.63
N PHE A 96 2.59 3.88 -5.93
CA PHE A 96 2.90 2.52 -5.51
C PHE A 96 2.90 2.42 -3.98
N HIS A 97 3.56 3.34 -3.30
CA HIS A 97 3.60 3.38 -1.84
C HIS A 97 2.23 3.68 -1.23
N VAL A 98 1.44 4.57 -1.85
CA VAL A 98 0.06 4.84 -1.40
C VAL A 98 -0.81 3.58 -1.47
N VAL A 99 -0.72 2.82 -2.57
CA VAL A 99 -1.43 1.54 -2.71
C VAL A 99 -0.91 0.51 -1.71
N GLN A 100 0.40 0.44 -1.50
CA GLN A 100 1.00 -0.48 -0.53
C GLN A 100 0.49 -0.19 0.89
N TRP A 101 0.46 1.06 1.34
CA TRP A 101 -0.09 1.43 2.65
C TRP A 101 -1.57 1.06 2.81
N ALA A 102 -2.37 1.25 1.75
CA ALA A 102 -3.77 0.82 1.77
C ALA A 102 -3.90 -0.72 1.88
N MET A 103 -3.00 -1.46 1.24
CA MET A 103 -2.93 -2.93 1.34
C MET A 103 -2.51 -3.40 2.72
N ASP A 104 -1.50 -2.75 3.31
CA ASP A 104 -1.01 -3.08 4.65
C ASP A 104 -2.09 -2.81 5.71
N THR A 105 -2.77 -1.66 5.61
CA THR A 105 -3.90 -1.31 6.47
C THR A 105 -5.05 -2.30 6.33
N LEU A 106 -5.40 -2.71 5.10
CA LEU A 106 -6.42 -3.72 4.86
C LEU A 106 -6.04 -5.08 5.50
N ASP A 107 -4.77 -5.48 5.41
CA ASP A 107 -4.30 -6.73 6.04
C ASP A 107 -4.30 -6.62 7.57
N GLU A 108 -4.04 -5.46 8.13
CA GLU A 108 -4.17 -5.21 9.58
C GLU A 108 -5.62 -5.36 10.03
N VAL A 109 -6.58 -4.72 9.36
CA VAL A 109 -8.02 -4.89 9.63
C VAL A 109 -8.43 -6.36 9.50
N ARG A 110 -7.94 -7.07 8.48
CA ARG A 110 -8.21 -8.51 8.32
C ARG A 110 -7.69 -9.34 9.50
N ARG A 111 -6.48 -9.04 9.99
CA ARG A 111 -5.89 -9.75 11.15
C ARG A 111 -6.69 -9.47 12.42
N GLU A 112 -7.17 -8.26 12.63
CA GLU A 112 -8.03 -7.92 13.75
C GLU A 112 -9.37 -8.66 13.65
N SER A 113 -10.06 -8.58 12.52
CA SER A 113 -11.30 -9.32 12.27
C SER A 113 -11.15 -10.83 12.49
N TRP A 114 -10.00 -11.39 12.09
CA TRP A 114 -9.70 -12.79 12.35
C TRP A 114 -9.51 -13.07 13.85
N ARG A 115 -8.80 -12.22 14.59
CA ARG A 115 -8.61 -12.38 16.04
C ARG A 115 -9.93 -12.34 16.77
N ASP A 116 -10.83 -11.43 16.41
CA ASP A 116 -12.17 -11.31 16.99
C ASP A 116 -12.99 -12.56 16.72
N ALA A 117 -13.05 -13.02 15.46
CA ALA A 117 -13.75 -14.25 15.10
C ALA A 117 -13.17 -15.49 15.79
N TYR A 118 -11.85 -15.57 15.91
CA TYR A 118 -11.18 -16.69 16.58
C TYR A 118 -11.43 -16.68 18.11
N THR A 119 -11.47 -15.50 18.72
CA THR A 119 -11.82 -15.35 20.14
C THR A 119 -13.25 -15.83 20.39
N GLN A 120 -14.20 -15.46 19.53
CA GLN A 120 -15.57 -15.97 19.60
C GLN A 120 -15.62 -17.51 19.54
N VAL A 121 -14.84 -18.14 18.64
CA VAL A 121 -14.74 -19.61 18.58
C VAL A 121 -14.22 -20.21 19.90
N LYS A 122 -13.20 -19.56 20.50
CA LYS A 122 -12.65 -20.03 21.79
C LYS A 122 -13.67 -19.93 22.91
N GLU A 123 -14.40 -18.83 22.97
CA GLU A 123 -15.45 -18.62 23.99
C GLU A 123 -16.59 -19.65 23.85
N LEU A 124 -17.07 -19.88 22.61
CA LEU A 124 -18.08 -20.90 22.35
C LEU A 124 -17.62 -22.31 22.78
N LYS A 125 -16.37 -22.66 22.47
CA LYS A 125 -15.78 -23.96 22.89
C LYS A 125 -15.61 -24.08 24.41
N LYS A 126 -15.25 -22.95 25.07
CA LYS A 126 -15.09 -22.90 26.52
C LYS A 126 -16.43 -23.02 27.23
N ALA A 127 -17.47 -22.34 26.72
CA ALA A 127 -18.83 -22.43 27.25
C ALA A 127 -19.48 -23.82 27.05
N ASN A 128 -19.02 -24.54 26.02
CA ASN A 128 -19.55 -25.85 25.64
C ASN A 128 -18.40 -26.89 25.57
N PRO A 129 -17.92 -27.34 26.73
CA PRO A 129 -16.82 -28.31 26.78
C PRO A 129 -17.22 -29.63 26.09
N ARG A 130 -16.28 -30.15 25.31
CA ARG A 130 -16.49 -31.33 24.48
C ARG A 130 -16.81 -32.55 25.36
N LYS A 131 -17.97 -33.17 25.14
CA LYS A 131 -18.34 -34.45 25.75
C LYS A 131 -17.58 -35.60 25.04
N PRO A 132 -17.29 -36.68 25.75
CA PRO A 132 -16.74 -37.88 25.13
C PRO A 132 -17.65 -38.40 24.00
N GLY A 133 -17.05 -38.83 22.90
CA GLY A 133 -17.77 -39.34 21.72
C GLY A 133 -17.73 -38.44 20.51
N ARG A 134 -18.30 -38.92 19.39
CA ARG A 134 -18.43 -38.13 18.15
C ARG A 134 -19.57 -37.11 18.33
N PRO A 135 -19.33 -35.80 18.05
CA PRO A 135 -20.39 -34.81 18.09
C PRO A 135 -21.50 -35.16 17.09
N LYS A 136 -22.75 -34.99 17.51
CA LYS A 136 -23.89 -35.14 16.60
C LYS A 136 -23.93 -33.97 15.64
N GLU A 137 -24.09 -34.25 14.34
CA GLU A 137 -24.13 -33.21 13.31
C GLU A 137 -25.32 -32.27 13.43
N ASP A 138 -26.42 -32.76 14.01
CA ASP A 138 -27.67 -32.02 14.24
C ASP A 138 -27.68 -31.22 15.56
N ASP A 139 -26.62 -31.31 16.38
CA ASP A 139 -26.56 -30.55 17.62
C ASP A 139 -26.36 -29.06 17.35
N PRO A 140 -27.29 -28.18 17.79
CA PRO A 140 -27.23 -26.73 17.51
C PRO A 140 -25.91 -26.08 17.92
N VAL A 141 -25.36 -26.47 19.08
CA VAL A 141 -24.10 -25.94 19.59
C VAL A 141 -22.92 -26.34 18.70
N THR A 142 -22.94 -27.61 18.25
CA THR A 142 -21.91 -28.11 17.31
C THR A 142 -21.96 -27.35 15.98
N GLN A 143 -23.15 -27.05 15.47
CA GLN A 143 -23.34 -26.26 14.25
C GLN A 143 -22.89 -24.82 14.44
N GLU A 144 -23.19 -24.18 15.56
CA GLU A 144 -22.74 -22.80 15.87
C GLU A 144 -21.21 -22.71 15.91
N ILE A 145 -20.55 -23.62 16.65
CA ILE A 145 -19.08 -23.69 16.72
C ILE A 145 -18.48 -23.90 15.32
N ARG A 146 -19.09 -24.75 14.49
CA ARG A 146 -18.65 -25.01 13.13
C ARG A 146 -18.76 -23.75 12.26
N GLN A 147 -19.90 -23.06 12.28
CA GLN A 147 -20.12 -21.83 11.53
C GLN A 147 -19.14 -20.72 11.95
N ALA A 148 -18.94 -20.53 13.26
CA ALA A 148 -17.96 -19.58 13.77
C ALA A 148 -16.52 -19.93 13.33
N SER A 149 -16.15 -21.23 13.37
CA SER A 149 -14.84 -21.69 12.92
C SER A 149 -14.64 -21.48 11.42
N GLU A 150 -15.64 -21.79 10.60
CA GLU A 150 -15.61 -21.55 9.15
C GLU A 150 -15.46 -20.06 8.81
N LYS A 151 -16.17 -19.18 9.55
CA LYS A 151 -16.02 -17.73 9.40
C LYS A 151 -14.58 -17.31 9.69
N ALA A 152 -14.01 -17.73 10.83
CA ALA A 152 -12.65 -17.40 11.20
C ALA A 152 -11.62 -17.88 10.16
N ASP A 153 -11.78 -19.12 9.66
CA ASP A 153 -10.90 -19.69 8.64
C ASP A 153 -11.01 -18.96 7.29
N LYS A 154 -12.20 -18.58 6.88
CA LYS A 154 -12.42 -17.82 5.65
C LYS A 154 -11.77 -16.43 5.73
N ILE A 155 -11.88 -15.74 6.88
CA ILE A 155 -11.21 -14.44 7.11
C ILE A 155 -9.68 -14.64 7.12
N LYS A 156 -9.16 -15.62 7.85
CA LYS A 156 -7.73 -15.92 7.91
C LYS A 156 -7.12 -16.07 6.51
N ASN A 157 -7.78 -16.82 5.65
CA ASN A 157 -7.29 -17.18 4.32
C ASN A 157 -7.75 -16.22 3.21
N SER A 158 -8.22 -14.99 3.55
CA SER A 158 -8.75 -14.04 2.57
C SER A 158 -7.71 -13.05 2.02
N SER A 159 -6.49 -13.00 2.55
CA SER A 159 -5.46 -12.02 2.19
C SER A 159 -5.28 -11.86 0.68
N TYR A 160 -5.08 -12.98 -0.05
CA TYR A 160 -4.93 -12.94 -1.52
C TYR A 160 -6.20 -12.48 -2.25
N ALA A 161 -7.39 -12.80 -1.73
CA ALA A 161 -8.64 -12.38 -2.35
C ALA A 161 -8.85 -10.87 -2.15
N LEU A 162 -8.61 -10.37 -0.94
CA LEU A 162 -8.76 -8.95 -0.61
C LEU A 162 -7.68 -8.08 -1.27
N GLY A 163 -6.49 -8.65 -1.54
CA GLY A 163 -5.41 -7.95 -2.21
C GLY A 163 -5.61 -7.78 -3.72
N LYS A 164 -6.39 -8.66 -4.36
CA LYS A 164 -6.63 -8.60 -5.80
C LYS A 164 -7.72 -7.60 -6.16
N ALA A 165 -7.63 -7.07 -7.39
CA ALA A 165 -8.71 -6.34 -8.01
C ALA A 165 -9.92 -7.27 -8.27
N PRO A 166 -11.17 -6.78 -8.15
CA PRO A 166 -12.39 -7.59 -8.32
C PRO A 166 -12.43 -8.37 -9.64
N GLU A 167 -11.96 -7.77 -10.72
CA GLU A 167 -11.89 -8.36 -12.05
C GLU A 167 -10.93 -9.56 -12.15
N ASN A 168 -9.97 -9.68 -11.24
CA ASN A 168 -8.96 -10.73 -11.21
C ASN A 168 -9.25 -11.84 -10.18
N LEU A 169 -10.42 -11.80 -9.54
CA LEU A 169 -10.81 -12.81 -8.56
C LEU A 169 -11.25 -14.11 -9.23
N THR A 170 -10.74 -15.25 -8.74
CA THR A 170 -11.30 -16.56 -9.08
C THR A 170 -12.68 -16.74 -8.42
N GLU A 171 -13.49 -17.68 -8.93
CA GLU A 171 -14.82 -17.94 -8.34
C GLU A 171 -14.76 -18.26 -6.83
N LYS A 172 -13.78 -19.05 -6.41
CA LYS A 172 -13.56 -19.33 -4.97
C LYS A 172 -13.23 -18.06 -4.16
N GLN A 173 -12.51 -17.12 -4.75
CA GLN A 173 -12.17 -15.85 -4.12
C GLN A 173 -13.37 -14.91 -4.06
N LYS A 174 -14.20 -14.85 -5.13
CA LYS A 174 -15.46 -14.10 -5.15
C LYS A 174 -16.40 -14.55 -4.04
N ILE A 175 -16.64 -15.86 -3.91
CA ILE A 175 -17.47 -16.44 -2.83
C ILE A 175 -16.94 -16.03 -1.45
N ARG A 176 -15.62 -15.98 -1.28
CA ARG A 176 -15.00 -15.58 0.00
C ARG A 176 -15.23 -14.10 0.31
N VAL A 177 -15.04 -13.21 -0.67
CA VAL A 177 -15.30 -11.77 -0.53
C VAL A 177 -16.79 -11.53 -0.27
N GLU A 178 -17.68 -12.24 -0.96
CA GLU A 178 -19.12 -12.17 -0.74
C GLU A 178 -19.51 -12.60 0.69
N MET A 179 -18.92 -13.68 1.19
CA MET A 179 -19.13 -14.09 2.58
C MET A 179 -18.69 -12.98 3.56
N ILE A 180 -17.51 -12.38 3.33
CA ILE A 180 -17.01 -11.27 4.16
C ILE A 180 -17.98 -10.09 4.11
N SER A 181 -18.52 -9.75 2.95
CA SER A 181 -19.50 -8.65 2.81
C SER A 181 -20.77 -8.83 3.64
N LYS A 182 -21.17 -10.10 3.88
CA LYS A 182 -22.34 -10.45 4.68
C LYS A 182 -22.04 -10.55 6.19
N THR A 183 -20.82 -10.99 6.55
CA THR A 183 -20.49 -11.40 7.93
C THR A 183 -19.54 -10.46 8.66
N ASP A 184 -18.79 -9.59 7.93
CA ASP A 184 -17.83 -8.65 8.51
C ASP A 184 -17.86 -7.32 7.75
N LYS A 185 -18.73 -6.44 8.20
CA LYS A 185 -18.93 -5.11 7.56
C LYS A 185 -17.70 -4.23 7.62
N ARG A 186 -16.92 -4.32 8.70
CA ARG A 186 -15.69 -3.54 8.90
C ARG A 186 -14.62 -3.95 7.87
N LEU A 187 -14.35 -5.24 7.75
CA LEU A 187 -13.37 -5.77 6.80
C LEU A 187 -13.81 -5.51 5.36
N TYR A 188 -15.10 -5.70 5.05
CA TYR A 188 -15.62 -5.42 3.71
C TYR A 188 -15.51 -3.95 3.35
N ARG A 189 -15.78 -3.03 4.28
CA ARG A 189 -15.59 -1.60 4.09
C ARG A 189 -14.13 -1.25 3.77
N ALA A 190 -13.16 -1.80 4.53
CA ALA A 190 -11.75 -1.59 4.26
C ALA A 190 -11.36 -2.08 2.85
N TYR A 191 -11.89 -3.22 2.41
CA TYR A 191 -11.72 -3.72 1.04
C TYR A 191 -12.30 -2.74 -0.01
N CYS A 192 -13.51 -2.22 0.21
CA CYS A 192 -14.12 -1.25 -0.70
C CYS A 192 -13.33 0.07 -0.76
N LEU A 193 -12.81 0.55 0.37
CA LEU A 193 -11.96 1.75 0.41
C LEU A 193 -10.67 1.54 -0.39
N LYS A 194 -10.00 0.39 -0.24
CA LYS A 194 -8.80 0.07 -1.03
C LYS A 194 -9.12 0.02 -2.54
N GLU A 195 -10.25 -0.58 -2.94
CA GLU A 195 -10.65 -0.64 -4.35
C GLU A 195 -11.00 0.74 -4.90
N SER A 196 -11.73 1.57 -4.14
CA SER A 196 -12.04 2.93 -4.58
C SER A 196 -10.79 3.81 -4.71
N LEU A 197 -9.79 3.63 -3.81
CA LEU A 197 -8.49 4.31 -3.95
C LEU A 197 -7.76 3.88 -5.23
N ARG A 198 -7.76 2.57 -5.54
CA ARG A 198 -7.18 2.04 -6.77
C ARG A 198 -7.81 2.63 -8.03
N LEU A 199 -9.11 2.86 -8.02
CA LEU A 199 -9.83 3.48 -9.15
C LEU A 199 -9.53 4.97 -9.24
N LEU A 200 -9.51 5.68 -8.11
CA LEU A 200 -9.16 7.09 -8.01
C LEU A 200 -7.78 7.37 -8.63
N LEU A 201 -6.76 6.56 -8.28
CA LEU A 201 -5.41 6.71 -8.80
C LEU A 201 -5.27 6.43 -10.31
N LYS A 202 -6.32 5.95 -10.97
CA LYS A 202 -6.38 5.74 -12.43
C LYS A 202 -7.04 6.89 -13.18
N LEU A 203 -7.65 7.83 -12.49
CA LEU A 203 -8.27 9.00 -13.11
C LEU A 203 -7.21 9.84 -13.80
N LYS A 204 -7.53 10.31 -15.00
CA LYS A 204 -6.64 11.17 -15.79
C LYS A 204 -6.99 12.65 -15.66
N ASP A 205 -8.24 12.96 -15.37
CA ASP A 205 -8.68 14.32 -15.14
C ASP A 205 -8.40 14.72 -13.69
N LEU A 206 -7.62 15.79 -13.51
CA LEU A 206 -7.21 16.26 -12.19
C LEU A 206 -8.38 16.82 -11.37
N GLY A 207 -9.35 17.47 -12.02
CA GLY A 207 -10.52 18.01 -11.33
C GLY A 207 -11.43 16.90 -10.80
N GLU A 208 -11.66 15.86 -11.61
CA GLU A 208 -12.39 14.68 -11.18
C GLU A 208 -11.64 13.95 -10.06
N ALA A 209 -10.32 13.79 -10.18
CA ALA A 209 -9.50 13.14 -9.16
C ALA A 209 -9.53 13.89 -7.82
N GLU A 210 -9.52 15.23 -7.83
CA GLU A 210 -9.62 16.05 -6.61
C GLU A 210 -10.96 15.86 -5.90
N VAL A 211 -12.06 15.88 -6.65
CA VAL A 211 -13.41 15.65 -6.11
C VAL A 211 -13.52 14.24 -5.51
N GLU A 212 -13.10 13.22 -6.25
CA GLU A 212 -13.15 11.84 -5.77
C GLU A 212 -12.21 11.60 -4.58
N LEU A 213 -11.06 12.29 -4.50
CA LEU A 213 -10.18 12.22 -3.34
C LEU A 213 -10.86 12.79 -2.08
N LYS A 214 -11.56 13.91 -2.19
CA LYS A 214 -12.33 14.49 -1.08
C LYS A 214 -13.42 13.54 -0.60
N HIS A 215 -14.16 12.92 -1.51
CA HIS A 215 -15.16 11.91 -1.20
C HIS A 215 -14.54 10.67 -0.56
N TRP A 216 -13.38 10.23 -1.04
CA TRP A 216 -12.68 9.09 -0.49
C TRP A 216 -12.20 9.37 0.94
N LEU A 217 -11.58 10.53 1.19
CA LEU A 217 -11.13 10.95 2.51
C LEU A 217 -12.28 11.01 3.51
N TRP A 218 -13.41 11.57 3.10
CA TRP A 218 -14.61 11.60 3.93
C TRP A 218 -15.08 10.19 4.28
N ARG A 219 -15.18 9.30 3.30
CA ARG A 219 -15.56 7.89 3.54
C ARG A 219 -14.56 7.14 4.42
N ALA A 220 -13.29 7.44 4.32
CA ALA A 220 -12.25 6.78 5.11
C ALA A 220 -12.29 7.22 6.58
N SER A 221 -12.67 8.47 6.86
CA SER A 221 -12.70 9.05 8.21
C SER A 221 -14.02 8.80 8.98
N HIS A 222 -15.10 8.40 8.31
CA HIS A 222 -16.43 8.13 8.90
C HIS A 222 -16.85 6.67 8.69
#